data_229590ea7bb847762fac7f648e7f2283
#
_entry.id   229590ea7bb847762fac7f648e7f2283
#
_cell.length_a   1.000
_cell.length_b   1.000
_cell.length_c   1.000
_cell.angle_alpha   90.00
_cell.angle_beta   90.00
_cell.angle_gamma   90.00
#
_symmetry.space_group_name_H-M   'P 1'
#
loop_
_entity.id
_entity.type
_entity.pdbx_description
1 polymer ?
#
loop_
_entity_poly.entity_id
_entity_poly.type
_entity_poly.pdbx_seq_one_letter_code
_entity_poly.pdbx_strand_id
1 'polypeptide(L)'
;WARLAEIVRDGSAGLPVTVDEPGDLRIETEAGRPFASVRIQLHHVGVYLLPLYYYPYILPSSLESKKSGAVTLRFTNEEDAMIGELGTLIERCLSTIGNY
;
A
#
# COMPACT_ATOMS: atom_id res chain seq x y z
N TRP A 1 0.00 1.32 -12.48
CA TRP A 1 -0.05 2.23 -11.33
C TRP A 1 -1.49 2.63 -10.99
N ALA A 2 -2.27 3.05 -11.97
CA ALA A 2 -3.59 3.63 -11.73
C ALA A 2 -4.54 2.71 -10.94
N ARG A 3 -4.58 1.42 -11.27
CA ARG A 3 -5.43 0.45 -10.57
C ARG A 3 -4.98 0.24 -9.12
N LEU A 4 -3.67 0.15 -8.91
CA LEU A 4 -3.12 0.01 -7.56
C LEU A 4 -3.38 1.26 -6.73
N ALA A 5 -3.18 2.42 -7.31
CA ALA A 5 -3.45 3.70 -6.65
C ALA A 5 -4.92 3.84 -6.28
N GLU A 6 -5.83 3.42 -7.16
CA GLU A 6 -7.26 3.46 -6.88
C GLU A 6 -7.62 2.59 -5.68
N ILE A 7 -7.11 1.36 -5.63
CA ILE A 7 -7.37 0.43 -4.52
C ILE A 7 -6.84 1.01 -3.20
N VAL A 8 -5.62 1.55 -3.20
CA VAL A 8 -5.01 2.12 -1.99
C VAL A 8 -5.77 3.38 -1.57
N ARG A 9 -6.11 4.26 -2.52
CA ARG A 9 -6.87 5.47 -2.22
C ARG A 9 -8.24 5.15 -1.61
N ASP A 10 -8.97 4.22 -2.23
CA ASP A 10 -10.30 3.85 -1.76
C ASP A 10 -10.25 3.17 -0.40
N GLY A 11 -9.28 2.28 -0.19
CA GLY A 11 -9.11 1.58 1.08
C GLY A 11 -8.64 2.48 2.21
N SER A 12 -8.01 3.61 1.88
CA SER A 12 -7.49 4.59 2.85
C SER A 12 -8.36 5.83 2.95
N ALA A 13 -9.61 5.76 2.51
CA ALA A 13 -10.51 6.90 2.50
C ALA A 13 -10.61 7.53 3.90
N GLY A 14 -10.53 8.86 3.96
CA GLY A 14 -10.53 9.60 5.22
C GLY A 14 -9.15 9.98 5.75
N LEU A 15 -8.08 9.38 5.22
CA LEU A 15 -6.71 9.76 5.59
C LEU A 15 -6.20 10.87 4.67
N PRO A 16 -5.30 11.75 5.17
CA PRO A 16 -4.73 12.82 4.35
C PRO A 16 -3.92 12.29 3.16
N VAL A 17 -4.20 12.80 1.98
CA VAL A 17 -3.40 12.54 0.78
C VAL A 17 -2.43 13.70 0.63
N THR A 18 -1.13 13.44 0.77
CA THR A 18 -0.10 14.48 0.75
C THR A 18 0.54 14.66 -0.61
N VAL A 19 0.55 13.62 -1.44
CA VAL A 19 0.98 13.69 -2.84
C VAL A 19 -0.01 12.89 -3.66
N ASP A 20 -0.54 13.49 -4.71
CA ASP A 20 -1.49 12.83 -5.61
C ASP A 20 -1.18 13.28 -7.04
N GLU A 21 -0.13 12.69 -7.60
CA GLU A 21 0.36 12.96 -8.94
C GLU A 21 0.38 11.67 -9.76
N PRO A 22 0.30 11.75 -11.10
CA PRO A 22 0.46 10.55 -11.90
C PRO A 22 1.77 9.83 -11.56
N GLY A 23 1.65 8.57 -11.18
CA GLY A 23 2.81 7.76 -10.80
C GLY A 23 3.29 7.93 -9.37
N ASP A 24 2.69 8.80 -8.56
CA ASP A 24 3.10 9.02 -7.17
C ASP A 24 1.91 9.41 -6.29
N LEU A 25 1.39 8.43 -5.56
CA LEU A 25 0.35 8.64 -4.56
C LEU A 25 0.95 8.42 -3.17
N ARG A 26 0.80 9.37 -2.26
CA ARG A 26 1.26 9.25 -0.86
C ARG A 26 0.16 9.64 0.11
N ILE A 27 -0.06 8.78 1.09
CA ILE A 27 -1.11 8.92 2.10
C ILE A 27 -0.47 8.83 3.47
N GLU A 28 -0.86 9.74 4.36
CA GLU A 28 -0.36 9.79 5.74
C GLU A 28 -1.48 9.54 6.74
N THR A 29 -1.10 9.20 7.98
CA THR A 29 -2.04 9.19 9.09
C THR A 29 -2.38 10.63 9.48
N GLU A 30 -3.43 10.83 10.26
CA GLU A 30 -3.77 12.16 10.77
C GLU A 30 -2.68 12.75 11.65
N ALA A 31 -1.85 11.90 12.26
CA ALA A 31 -0.69 12.34 13.04
C ALA A 31 0.51 12.74 12.16
N GLY A 32 0.39 12.67 10.84
CA GLY A 32 1.45 13.06 9.93
C GLY A 32 2.50 11.99 9.68
N ARG A 33 2.22 10.73 10.00
CA ARG A 33 3.15 9.63 9.74
C ARG A 33 2.82 8.96 8.41
N PRO A 34 3.82 8.47 7.66
CA PRO A 34 3.55 7.74 6.43
C PRO A 34 2.62 6.54 6.71
N PHE A 35 1.64 6.33 5.84
CA PHE A 35 0.76 5.18 5.91
C PHE A 35 0.91 4.29 4.70
N ALA A 36 0.65 4.82 3.50
CA ALA A 36 0.71 4.08 2.26
C ALA A 36 1.21 4.96 1.13
N SER A 37 1.92 4.38 0.18
CA SER A 37 2.22 5.06 -1.07
C SER A 37 2.26 4.07 -2.23
N VAL A 38 1.95 4.56 -3.43
CA VAL A 38 2.00 3.78 -4.67
C VAL A 38 2.81 4.58 -5.67
N ARG A 39 3.97 4.04 -6.06
CA ARG A 39 4.93 4.79 -6.87
C ARG A 39 5.41 3.96 -8.04
N ILE A 40 5.47 4.59 -9.23
CA ILE A 40 6.09 3.97 -10.40
C ILE A 40 7.60 3.95 -10.20
N GLN A 41 8.19 2.77 -10.36
CA GLN A 41 9.63 2.55 -10.39
C GLN A 41 10.05 2.13 -11.81
N LEU A 42 11.35 1.92 -12.03
CA LEU A 42 11.89 1.66 -13.37
C LEU A 42 11.22 0.46 -14.07
N HIS A 43 11.02 -0.65 -13.35
CA HIS A 43 10.50 -1.89 -13.94
C HIS A 43 9.29 -2.44 -13.19
N HIS A 44 8.72 -1.68 -12.26
CA HIS A 44 7.60 -2.15 -11.45
C HIS A 44 6.86 -0.98 -10.82
N VAL A 45 5.73 -1.28 -10.21
CA VAL A 45 5.03 -0.35 -9.32
C VAL A 45 5.23 -0.83 -7.90
N GLY A 46 5.73 0.04 -7.03
CA GLY A 46 5.91 -0.26 -5.62
C GLY A 46 4.72 0.21 -4.81
N VAL A 47 4.21 -0.66 -3.96
CA VAL A 47 3.22 -0.32 -2.94
C VAL A 47 3.92 -0.38 -1.59
N TYR A 48 3.97 0.74 -0.90
CA TYR A 48 4.71 0.88 0.36
C TYR A 48 3.70 1.06 1.49
N LEU A 49 3.74 0.16 2.48
CA LEU A 49 2.79 0.14 3.59
C LEU A 49 3.56 0.13 4.91
N LEU A 50 3.65 1.27 5.59
CA LEU A 50 4.40 1.38 6.84
C LEU A 50 3.92 0.41 7.92
N PRO A 51 2.62 0.10 8.08
CA PRO A 51 2.19 -0.88 9.08
C PRO A 51 2.86 -2.24 8.98
N LEU A 52 3.32 -2.65 7.79
CA LEU A 52 4.05 -3.93 7.63
C LEU A 52 5.38 -3.95 8.37
N TYR A 53 5.99 -2.79 8.61
CA TYR A 53 7.23 -2.70 9.37
C TYR A 53 7.02 -3.13 10.82
N TYR A 54 5.92 -2.67 11.42
CA TYR A 54 5.62 -2.95 12.83
C TYR A 54 4.82 -4.24 13.00
N TYR A 55 4.03 -4.62 12.01
CA TYR A 55 3.11 -5.76 12.08
C TYR A 55 3.23 -6.64 10.83
N PRO A 56 4.40 -7.28 10.60
CA PRO A 56 4.60 -8.05 9.36
C PRO A 56 3.63 -9.24 9.21
N TYR A 57 3.04 -9.70 10.30
CA TYR A 57 2.11 -10.82 10.29
C TYR A 57 0.74 -10.48 9.67
N ILE A 58 0.42 -9.20 9.45
CA ILE A 58 -0.84 -8.83 8.81
C ILE A 58 -0.83 -9.08 7.30
N LEU A 59 0.34 -9.33 6.71
CA LEU A 59 0.46 -9.62 5.28
C LEU A 59 -0.23 -10.95 4.96
N PRO A 60 -1.24 -10.97 4.07
CA PRO A 60 -1.82 -12.24 3.63
C PRO A 60 -0.77 -13.12 2.95
N SER A 61 -0.84 -14.43 3.17
CA SER A 61 0.10 -15.37 2.55
C SER A 61 0.07 -15.30 1.03
N SER A 62 -1.09 -14.96 0.45
CA SER A 62 -1.25 -14.81 -1.00
C SER A 62 -0.39 -13.68 -1.57
N LEU A 63 0.02 -12.70 -0.76
CA LEU A 63 0.82 -11.55 -1.19
C LEU A 63 2.30 -11.70 -0.86
N GLU A 64 2.74 -12.77 -0.20
CA GLU A 64 4.14 -12.92 0.18
C GLU A 64 5.08 -12.96 -1.02
N SER A 65 4.65 -13.51 -2.14
CA SER A 65 5.46 -13.55 -3.37
C SER A 65 5.69 -12.16 -3.96
N LYS A 66 4.89 -11.16 -3.57
CA LYS A 66 5.02 -9.77 -4.05
C LYS A 66 5.91 -8.93 -3.13
N LYS A 67 6.18 -9.40 -1.92
CA LYS A 67 6.98 -8.65 -0.95
C LYS A 67 8.44 -8.58 -1.39
N SER A 68 8.98 -7.35 -1.45
CA SER A 68 10.38 -7.11 -1.85
C SER A 68 11.19 -6.34 -0.80
N GLY A 69 10.58 -5.99 0.32
CA GLY A 69 11.22 -5.31 1.44
C GLY A 69 10.30 -5.30 2.64
N ALA A 70 10.73 -4.72 3.74
CA ALA A 70 9.96 -4.73 4.99
C ALA A 70 8.56 -4.13 4.85
N VAL A 71 8.42 -3.13 3.98
CA VAL A 71 7.15 -2.40 3.79
C VAL A 71 6.70 -2.41 2.33
N THR A 72 7.38 -3.11 1.44
CA THR A 72 7.23 -2.95 -0.01
C THR A 72 6.65 -4.18 -0.67
N LEU A 73 5.64 -3.97 -1.51
CA LEU A 73 5.14 -4.96 -2.46
C LEU A 73 5.42 -4.48 -3.88
N ARG A 74 5.78 -5.40 -4.78
CA ARG A 74 6.08 -5.09 -6.19
C ARG A 74 5.05 -5.72 -7.10
N PHE A 75 4.56 -4.92 -8.03
CA PHE A 75 3.66 -5.40 -9.08
C PHE A 75 4.21 -4.95 -10.43
N THR A 76 4.33 -5.88 -11.35
CA THR A 76 4.82 -5.61 -12.70
C THR A 76 3.72 -5.58 -13.74
N ASN A 77 2.48 -5.97 -13.36
CA ASN A 77 1.36 -6.09 -14.27
C ASN A 77 0.07 -5.72 -13.53
N GLU A 78 -0.69 -4.77 -14.07
CA GLU A 78 -1.96 -4.35 -13.48
C GLU A 78 -3.08 -5.40 -13.63
N GLU A 79 -2.85 -6.46 -14.39
CA GLU A 79 -3.78 -7.58 -14.51
C GLU A 79 -3.44 -8.73 -13.57
N ASP A 80 -2.45 -8.53 -12.68
CA ASP A 80 -2.09 -9.54 -11.69
C ASP A 80 -3.28 -9.82 -10.76
N ALA A 81 -3.67 -11.09 -10.67
CA ALA A 81 -4.82 -11.50 -9.84
C ALA A 81 -4.61 -11.17 -8.36
N MET A 82 -3.36 -11.09 -7.91
CA MET A 82 -3.05 -10.78 -6.50
C MET A 82 -3.35 -9.31 -6.13
N ILE A 83 -3.56 -8.44 -7.11
CA ILE A 83 -3.98 -7.06 -6.84
C ILE A 83 -5.31 -7.04 -6.09
N GLY A 84 -6.20 -8.00 -6.34
CA GLY A 84 -7.46 -8.11 -5.62
C GLY A 84 -7.30 -8.35 -4.12
N GLU A 85 -6.17 -8.90 -3.69
CA GLU A 85 -5.88 -9.13 -2.27
C GLU A 85 -5.39 -7.87 -1.56
N LEU A 86 -5.01 -6.85 -2.31
CA LEU A 86 -4.46 -5.62 -1.75
C LEU A 86 -5.49 -4.89 -0.88
N GLY A 87 -6.75 -4.91 -1.26
CA GLY A 87 -7.82 -4.28 -0.48
C GLY A 87 -7.92 -4.85 0.94
N THR A 88 -7.82 -6.17 1.06
CA THR A 88 -7.81 -6.84 2.38
C THR A 88 -6.62 -6.40 3.21
N LEU A 89 -5.44 -6.30 2.58
CA LEU A 89 -4.24 -5.85 3.28
C LEU A 89 -4.38 -4.40 3.76
N ILE A 90 -4.90 -3.51 2.93
CA ILE A 90 -5.13 -2.11 3.32
C ILE A 90 -6.07 -2.03 4.53
N GLU A 91 -7.13 -2.82 4.52
CA GLU A 91 -8.07 -2.88 5.65
C GLU A 91 -7.35 -3.31 6.94
N ARG A 92 -6.48 -4.31 6.87
CA ARG A 92 -5.68 -4.73 8.02
C ARG A 92 -4.71 -3.63 8.46
N CYS A 93 -4.11 -2.92 7.52
CA CYS A 93 -3.23 -1.79 7.84
C CYS A 93 -3.98 -0.69 8.59
N LEU A 94 -5.21 -0.37 8.17
CA LEU A 94 -6.02 0.63 8.85
C LEU A 94 -6.28 0.26 10.31
N SER A 95 -6.47 -1.01 10.60
CA SER A 95 -6.74 -1.48 11.98
C SER A 95 -5.56 -1.25 12.92
N THR A 96 -4.35 -1.00 12.39
CA THR A 96 -3.15 -0.76 13.20
C THR A 96 -2.92 0.70 13.52
N ILE A 97 -3.65 1.62 12.88
CA ILE A 97 -3.51 3.07 13.14
C ILE A 97 -3.84 3.34 14.60
N GLY A 98 -3.00 4.13 15.25
CA GLY A 98 -3.12 4.39 16.68
C GLY A 98 -2.20 3.54 17.53
N ASN A 99 -1.63 2.48 16.95
CA ASN A 99 -0.69 1.59 17.63
C ASN A 99 0.77 1.84 17.21
N TYR A 100 0.98 2.73 16.28
CA TYR A 100 2.35 3.11 15.84
C TYR A 100 2.48 4.61 15.59
#